data_efb2c76ff7902b06e3216a294ca67d1a
#
_entry.id   efb2c76ff7902b06e3216a294ca67d1a
#
_cell.length_a   1.000
_cell.length_b   1.000
_cell.length_c   1.000
_cell.angle_alpha   90.00
_cell.angle_beta   90.00
_cell.angle_gamma   90.00
#
_symmetry.space_group_name_H-M   'P 1'
#
loop_
_entity.id
_entity.type
_entity.pdbx_description
1 polymer ?
#
loop_
_entity_poly.entity_id
_entity_poly.type
_entity_poly.pdbx_seq_one_letter_code
_entity_poly.pdbx_strand_id
1 'polypeptide(L)'
;MISGKKQPKIAAKPRTPDERFMLEAIRQAKKALALGETPIGCVIVQTRTYDGEEIEPRIIARGYNRRNTEKNPLAHAEITAIRKAAKVLGDWRLEGCTLYVTLEPCPMCAGAIVQARMDRVVIGAMNAKAGSAGSILNLLQEPRFNHQAEITEGVLREPCSRMMSEFFAGIRRARKEKREA
;
A
#
# COMPACT_ATOMS: atom_id res chain seq x y z
N MET A 1 2.30 4.50 -37.88
CA MET A 1 0.98 4.48 -37.20
C MET A 1 1.08 3.60 -35.97
N ILE A 2 1.17 4.21 -34.78
CA ILE A 2 1.33 3.48 -33.52
C ILE A 2 -0.06 3.17 -33.01
N SER A 3 -0.43 1.88 -33.08
CA SER A 3 -1.72 1.36 -32.58
C SER A 3 -1.86 1.63 -31.09
N GLY A 4 -2.80 2.52 -30.72
CA GLY A 4 -3.15 2.82 -29.34
C GLY A 4 -3.75 1.61 -28.65
N LYS A 5 -2.93 0.90 -27.84
CA LYS A 5 -3.44 -0.11 -26.91
C LYS A 5 -4.30 0.58 -25.86
N LYS A 6 -5.61 0.40 -25.95
CA LYS A 6 -6.58 0.84 -24.93
C LYS A 6 -6.14 0.34 -23.56
N GLN A 7 -5.92 1.27 -22.62
CA GLN A 7 -5.73 0.92 -21.21
C GLN A 7 -6.96 0.13 -20.73
N PRO A 8 -6.78 -0.97 -20.01
CA PRO A 8 -7.91 -1.73 -19.48
C PRO A 8 -8.70 -0.87 -18.51
N LYS A 9 -10.00 -0.76 -18.78
CA LYS A 9 -10.95 -0.06 -17.92
C LYS A 9 -11.02 -0.78 -16.58
N ILE A 10 -10.49 -0.17 -15.51
CA ILE A 10 -10.88 -0.52 -14.14
C ILE A 10 -12.26 0.09 -13.95
N ALA A 11 -13.28 -0.67 -14.25
CA ALA A 11 -14.65 -0.23 -14.10
C ALA A 11 -15.55 -1.39 -13.69
N ALA A 12 -15.33 -1.93 -12.52
CA ALA A 12 -16.43 -2.47 -11.76
C ALA A 12 -16.66 -1.51 -10.58
N LYS A 13 -17.92 -1.15 -10.35
CA LYS A 13 -18.34 -0.41 -9.17
C LYS A 13 -17.88 -1.20 -7.93
N PRO A 14 -17.22 -0.61 -6.93
CA PRO A 14 -16.72 -1.37 -5.77
C PRO A 14 -17.89 -2.09 -5.11
N ARG A 15 -17.72 -3.38 -4.84
CA ARG A 15 -18.76 -4.24 -4.25
C ARG A 15 -18.74 -4.18 -2.72
N THR A 16 -17.57 -3.88 -2.14
CA THR A 16 -17.38 -3.81 -0.69
C THR A 16 -16.70 -2.50 -0.27
N PRO A 17 -16.81 -2.08 1.00
CA PRO A 17 -16.05 -0.94 1.52
C PRO A 17 -14.53 -1.10 1.32
N ASP A 18 -13.98 -2.30 1.55
CA ASP A 18 -12.55 -2.59 1.37
C ASP A 18 -12.11 -2.40 -0.09
N GLU A 19 -12.90 -2.86 -1.05
CA GLU A 19 -12.61 -2.62 -2.47
C GLU A 19 -12.59 -1.13 -2.81
N ARG A 20 -13.50 -0.33 -2.22
CA ARG A 20 -13.54 1.13 -2.41
C ARG A 20 -12.24 1.79 -1.98
N PHE A 21 -11.74 1.46 -0.79
CA PHE A 21 -10.51 2.03 -0.26
C PHE A 21 -9.27 1.46 -0.95
N MET A 22 -9.27 0.20 -1.35
CA MET A 22 -8.20 -0.40 -2.15
C MET A 22 -8.10 0.24 -3.55
N LEU A 23 -9.22 0.60 -4.18
CA LEU A 23 -9.20 1.37 -5.43
C LEU A 23 -8.51 2.73 -5.26
N GLU A 24 -8.67 3.37 -4.10
CA GLU A 24 -7.97 4.63 -3.81
C GLU A 24 -6.46 4.38 -3.60
N ALA A 25 -6.06 3.28 -2.94
CA ALA A 25 -4.66 2.88 -2.85
C ALA A 25 -4.06 2.60 -4.25
N ILE A 26 -4.81 1.96 -5.15
CA ILE A 26 -4.41 1.75 -6.54
C ILE A 26 -4.24 3.10 -7.28
N ARG A 27 -5.09 4.10 -7.04
CA ARG A 27 -4.89 5.45 -7.59
C ARG A 27 -3.57 6.07 -7.11
N GLN A 28 -3.20 5.86 -5.85
CA GLN A 28 -1.90 6.33 -5.34
C GLN A 28 -0.75 5.56 -6.01
N ALA A 29 -0.85 4.24 -6.20
CA ALA A 29 0.16 3.45 -6.91
C ALA A 29 0.38 3.92 -8.34
N LYS A 30 -0.67 4.36 -9.04
CA LYS A 30 -0.55 4.97 -10.39
C LYS A 30 0.23 6.28 -10.38
N LYS A 31 0.19 7.07 -9.29
CA LYS A 31 1.03 8.27 -9.16
C LYS A 31 2.51 7.90 -9.04
N ALA A 32 2.84 6.85 -8.28
CA ALA A 32 4.20 6.31 -8.23
C ALA A 32 4.65 5.87 -9.63
N LEU A 33 3.81 5.11 -10.34
CA LEU A 33 4.09 4.64 -11.70
C LEU A 33 4.39 5.79 -12.67
N ALA A 34 3.63 6.89 -12.60
CA ALA A 34 3.84 8.08 -13.43
C ALA A 34 5.18 8.77 -13.19
N LEU A 35 5.80 8.56 -12.01
CA LEU A 35 7.14 9.03 -11.67
C LEU A 35 8.25 8.01 -11.99
N GLY A 36 7.93 6.87 -12.61
CA GLY A 36 8.88 5.78 -12.82
C GLY A 36 9.24 5.00 -11.55
N GLU A 37 8.50 5.19 -10.48
CA GLU A 37 8.66 4.47 -9.22
C GLU A 37 7.93 3.13 -9.21
N THR A 38 8.36 2.22 -8.34
CA THR A 38 7.61 0.99 -8.08
C THR A 38 6.18 1.34 -7.69
N PRO A 39 5.16 0.81 -8.39
CA PRO A 39 3.77 1.24 -8.24
C PRO A 39 3.11 0.67 -6.98
N ILE A 40 3.49 1.23 -5.85
CA ILE A 40 2.91 0.93 -4.55
C ILE A 40 2.19 2.16 -4.04
N GLY A 41 0.95 1.97 -3.63
CA GLY A 41 0.08 3.00 -3.07
C GLY A 41 -0.56 2.54 -1.77
N CYS A 42 -0.80 3.50 -0.90
CA CYS A 42 -1.34 3.28 0.43
C CYS A 42 -2.33 4.36 0.81
N VAL A 43 -3.40 3.99 1.50
CA VAL A 43 -4.30 4.93 2.19
C VAL A 43 -4.57 4.47 3.60
N ILE A 44 -4.79 5.41 4.50
CA ILE A 44 -5.21 5.15 5.89
C ILE A 44 -6.61 5.71 6.07
N VAL A 45 -7.48 4.87 6.58
CA VAL A 45 -8.90 5.14 6.82
C VAL A 45 -9.15 5.09 8.32
N GLN A 46 -9.68 6.16 8.89
CA GLN A 46 -10.17 6.17 10.26
C GLN A 46 -11.60 5.64 10.29
N THR A 47 -11.88 4.70 11.18
CA THR A 47 -13.19 4.06 11.39
C THR A 47 -13.72 4.28 12.80
N ARG A 48 -12.83 4.64 13.74
CA ARG A 48 -13.19 4.93 15.14
C ARG A 48 -12.40 6.14 15.65
N THR A 49 -12.92 6.81 16.64
CA THR A 49 -12.21 7.81 17.43
C THR A 49 -11.23 7.14 18.41
N TYR A 50 -10.38 7.93 19.05
CA TYR A 50 -9.48 7.43 20.09
C TYR A 50 -10.28 6.88 21.31
N ASP A 51 -11.45 7.46 21.61
CA ASP A 51 -12.34 7.01 22.69
C ASP A 51 -13.16 5.77 22.32
N GLY A 52 -12.94 5.21 21.13
CA GLY A 52 -13.55 3.98 20.65
C GLY A 52 -14.91 4.15 19.97
N GLU A 53 -15.40 5.37 19.78
CA GLU A 53 -16.65 5.63 19.07
C GLU A 53 -16.49 5.33 17.57
N GLU A 54 -17.40 4.55 17.01
CA GLU A 54 -17.46 4.32 15.57
C GLU A 54 -17.85 5.59 14.84
N ILE A 55 -17.17 5.86 13.73
CA ILE A 55 -17.44 6.98 12.85
C ILE A 55 -17.63 6.50 11.40
N GLU A 56 -18.27 7.33 10.59
CA GLU A 56 -18.28 7.08 9.14
C GLU A 56 -16.83 6.97 8.61
N PRO A 57 -16.47 5.86 7.96
CA PRO A 57 -15.11 5.62 7.50
C PRO A 57 -14.60 6.72 6.56
N ARG A 58 -13.51 7.39 6.93
CA ARG A 58 -12.91 8.48 6.15
C ARG A 58 -11.41 8.27 5.89
N ILE A 59 -10.98 8.58 4.69
CA ILE A 59 -9.54 8.57 4.35
C ILE A 59 -8.88 9.80 4.99
N ILE A 60 -7.97 9.57 5.92
CA ILE A 60 -7.21 10.62 6.61
C ILE A 60 -5.81 10.82 6.01
N ALA A 61 -5.26 9.82 5.33
CA ALA A 61 -3.94 9.93 4.70
C ALA A 61 -3.83 9.11 3.41
N ARG A 62 -2.95 9.58 2.53
CA ARG A 62 -2.58 8.92 1.27
C ARG A 62 -1.07 8.97 1.10
N GLY A 63 -0.48 7.84 0.66
CA GLY A 63 0.92 7.71 0.34
C GLY A 63 1.14 6.92 -0.95
N TYR A 64 2.26 7.17 -1.61
CA TYR A 64 2.75 6.38 -2.73
C TYR A 64 4.27 6.35 -2.71
N ASN A 65 4.86 5.31 -3.29
CA ASN A 65 6.30 5.12 -3.28
C ASN A 65 7.03 6.23 -4.03
N ARG A 66 8.10 6.78 -3.42
CA ARG A 66 8.94 7.86 -3.95
C ARG A 66 10.41 7.64 -3.63
N ARG A 67 10.81 6.40 -3.39
CA ARG A 67 12.16 6.06 -2.94
C ARG A 67 13.26 6.62 -3.84
N ASN A 68 13.14 6.45 -5.14
CA ASN A 68 14.14 6.94 -6.09
C ASN A 68 14.01 8.45 -6.32
N THR A 69 12.80 8.98 -6.39
CA THR A 69 12.50 10.40 -6.57
C THR A 69 13.04 11.24 -5.42
N GLU A 70 12.85 10.79 -4.19
CA GLU A 70 13.33 11.49 -2.98
C GLU A 70 14.75 11.08 -2.57
N LYS A 71 15.36 10.08 -3.24
CA LYS A 71 16.63 9.46 -2.84
C LYS A 71 16.64 9.06 -1.36
N ASN A 72 15.49 8.57 -0.88
CA ASN A 72 15.25 8.26 0.52
C ASN A 72 14.72 6.83 0.67
N PRO A 73 15.45 5.91 1.32
CA PRO A 73 15.02 4.53 1.51
C PRO A 73 13.73 4.40 2.33
N LEU A 74 13.38 5.42 3.11
CA LEU A 74 12.17 5.44 3.94
C LEU A 74 10.93 5.96 3.20
N ALA A 75 11.07 6.49 1.97
CA ALA A 75 9.97 7.08 1.21
C ALA A 75 9.05 6.04 0.57
N HIS A 76 8.64 5.04 1.35
CA HIS A 76 7.63 4.05 0.99
C HIS A 76 6.22 4.64 1.16
N ALA A 77 5.26 4.06 0.45
CA ALA A 77 3.86 4.50 0.46
C ALA A 77 3.28 4.50 1.88
N GLU A 78 3.52 3.42 2.64
CA GLU A 78 3.04 3.19 3.99
C GLU A 78 3.63 4.21 4.97
N ILE A 79 4.95 4.41 4.95
CA ILE A 79 5.64 5.37 5.82
C ILE A 79 5.14 6.79 5.56
N THR A 80 4.96 7.13 4.28
CA THR A 80 4.40 8.44 3.88
C THR A 80 2.98 8.63 4.41
N ALA A 81 2.13 7.60 4.31
CA ALA A 81 0.76 7.64 4.80
C ALA A 81 0.69 7.72 6.33
N ILE A 82 1.48 6.90 7.05
CA ILE A 82 1.56 6.89 8.52
C ILE A 82 1.96 8.28 9.04
N ARG A 83 3.01 8.88 8.50
CA ARG A 83 3.45 10.23 8.90
C ARG A 83 2.36 11.30 8.71
N LYS A 84 1.60 11.21 7.63
CA LYS A 84 0.49 12.14 7.36
C LYS A 84 -0.68 11.91 8.30
N ALA A 85 -1.06 10.63 8.54
CA ALA A 85 -2.14 10.27 9.45
C ALA A 85 -1.84 10.74 10.87
N ALA A 86 -0.63 10.53 11.37
CA ALA A 86 -0.18 11.00 12.67
C ALA A 86 -0.33 12.53 12.83
N LYS A 87 0.00 13.30 11.77
CA LYS A 87 -0.21 14.76 11.77
C LYS A 87 -1.69 15.14 11.79
N VAL A 88 -2.54 14.40 11.08
CA VAL A 88 -3.99 14.67 11.03
C VAL A 88 -4.65 14.39 12.37
N LEU A 89 -4.24 13.29 13.04
CA LEU A 89 -4.79 12.91 14.33
C LEU A 89 -4.13 13.64 15.52
N GLY A 90 -2.96 14.25 15.31
CA GLY A 90 -2.19 14.90 16.38
C GLY A 90 -1.56 13.91 17.37
N ASP A 91 -1.49 12.62 17.01
CA ASP A 91 -0.91 11.55 17.84
C ASP A 91 -0.07 10.61 16.95
N TRP A 92 0.93 9.97 17.55
CA TRP A 92 1.70 8.91 16.89
C TRP A 92 0.93 7.59 16.80
N ARG A 93 -0.03 7.36 17.71
CA ARG A 93 -0.93 6.20 17.68
C ARG A 93 -2.02 6.42 16.66
N LEU A 94 -2.26 5.39 15.85
CA LEU A 94 -3.29 5.37 14.82
C LEU A 94 -4.34 4.30 15.13
N GLU A 95 -4.69 4.19 16.41
CA GLU A 95 -5.80 3.35 16.88
C GLU A 95 -7.10 3.79 16.20
N GLY A 96 -7.98 2.85 15.92
CA GLY A 96 -9.20 3.13 15.15
C GLY A 96 -8.94 3.32 13.65
N CYS A 97 -7.74 3.00 13.15
CA CYS A 97 -7.39 3.14 11.74
C CYS A 97 -7.12 1.81 11.05
N THR A 98 -7.51 1.74 9.78
CA THR A 98 -7.19 0.66 8.84
C THR A 98 -6.28 1.18 7.75
N LEU A 99 -5.19 0.46 7.48
CA LEU A 99 -4.27 0.73 6.38
C LEU A 99 -4.60 -0.17 5.18
N TYR A 100 -4.78 0.44 4.02
CA TYR A 100 -4.94 -0.26 2.74
C TYR A 100 -3.69 -0.07 1.89
N VAL A 101 -3.08 -1.15 1.42
CA VAL A 101 -1.86 -1.12 0.63
C VAL A 101 -1.93 -2.08 -0.55
N THR A 102 -1.45 -1.64 -1.71
CA THR A 102 -1.52 -2.44 -2.95
C THR A 102 -0.57 -3.62 -2.98
N LEU A 103 0.51 -3.59 -2.19
CA LEU A 103 1.49 -4.67 -2.05
C LEU A 103 1.78 -4.91 -0.57
N GLU A 104 1.94 -6.16 -0.18
CA GLU A 104 2.31 -6.57 1.18
C GLU A 104 3.48 -5.74 1.72
N PRO A 105 3.37 -5.21 2.96
CA PRO A 105 4.40 -4.39 3.59
C PRO A 105 5.72 -5.15 3.76
N CYS A 106 6.83 -4.46 3.51
CA CYS A 106 8.17 -4.96 3.83
C CYS A 106 8.45 -4.88 5.36
N PRO A 107 9.57 -5.44 5.88
CA PRO A 107 9.86 -5.42 7.32
C PRO A 107 9.84 -4.02 7.96
N MET A 108 10.38 -3.03 7.27
CA MET A 108 10.37 -1.64 7.74
C MET A 108 8.95 -1.10 7.90
N CYS A 109 8.10 -1.31 6.88
CA CYS A 109 6.73 -0.81 6.90
C CYS A 109 5.85 -1.59 7.89
N ALA A 110 6.00 -2.91 7.97
CA ALA A 110 5.31 -3.74 8.96
C ALA A 110 5.68 -3.32 10.38
N GLY A 111 6.97 -3.07 10.66
CA GLY A 111 7.41 -2.54 11.94
C GLY A 111 6.80 -1.17 12.26
N ALA A 112 6.73 -0.26 11.28
CA ALA A 112 6.10 1.04 11.45
C ALA A 112 4.59 0.94 11.74
N ILE A 113 3.88 0.01 11.10
CA ILE A 113 2.45 -0.26 11.34
C ILE A 113 2.22 -0.73 12.78
N VAL A 114 3.03 -1.67 13.26
CA VAL A 114 2.97 -2.15 14.66
C VAL A 114 3.25 -1.00 15.64
N GLN A 115 4.31 -0.22 15.39
CA GLN A 115 4.64 0.93 16.24
C GLN A 115 3.54 1.98 16.27
N ALA A 116 2.87 2.21 15.14
CA ALA A 116 1.76 3.15 15.04
C ALA A 116 0.45 2.64 15.68
N ARG A 117 0.40 1.41 16.20
CA ARG A 117 -0.82 0.81 16.81
C ARG A 117 -2.00 0.76 15.83
N MET A 118 -1.73 0.44 14.57
CA MET A 118 -2.78 0.30 13.55
C MET A 118 -3.65 -0.93 13.85
N ASP A 119 -4.97 -0.80 13.80
CA ASP A 119 -5.89 -1.89 14.15
C ASP A 119 -5.90 -2.98 13.07
N ARG A 120 -5.89 -2.58 11.78
CA ARG A 120 -6.08 -3.49 10.66
C ARG A 120 -5.25 -3.09 9.43
N VAL A 121 -4.79 -4.11 8.71
CA VAL A 121 -4.09 -3.94 7.42
C VAL A 121 -4.80 -4.75 6.34
N VAL A 122 -5.20 -4.08 5.28
CA VAL A 122 -5.83 -4.67 4.09
C VAL A 122 -4.83 -4.65 2.94
N ILE A 123 -4.51 -5.83 2.41
CA ILE A 123 -3.44 -6.04 1.43
C ILE A 123 -4.05 -6.46 0.09
N GLY A 124 -3.61 -5.81 -0.99
CA GLY A 124 -3.98 -6.18 -2.35
C GLY A 124 -3.25 -7.44 -2.81
N ALA A 125 -1.96 -7.36 -3.05
CA ALA A 125 -1.11 -8.46 -3.50
C ALA A 125 -0.04 -8.80 -2.47
N MET A 126 0.25 -10.10 -2.32
CA MET A 126 1.33 -10.59 -1.46
C MET A 126 2.70 -10.41 -2.13
N ASN A 127 3.76 -10.35 -1.32
CA ASN A 127 5.12 -10.09 -1.75
C ASN A 127 6.07 -11.21 -1.30
N ALA A 128 6.20 -12.24 -2.13
CA ALA A 128 7.05 -13.40 -1.84
C ALA A 128 8.55 -13.10 -1.65
N LYS A 129 9.01 -11.87 -1.95
CA LYS A 129 10.44 -11.50 -1.86
C LYS A 129 10.81 -10.69 -0.62
N ALA A 130 9.87 -9.95 -0.06
CA ALA A 130 10.13 -9.06 1.07
C ALA A 130 8.88 -8.84 1.96
N GLY A 131 7.83 -9.64 1.78
CA GLY A 131 6.59 -9.50 2.52
C GLY A 131 6.75 -9.88 3.99
N SER A 132 6.16 -9.07 4.87
CA SER A 132 6.28 -9.24 6.32
C SER A 132 4.93 -9.20 7.04
N ALA A 133 3.89 -9.61 6.31
CA ALA A 133 2.53 -9.81 6.80
C ALA A 133 2.00 -11.21 6.45
N GLY A 134 2.90 -12.19 6.30
CA GLY A 134 2.56 -13.59 6.05
C GLY A 134 3.42 -14.29 4.99
N SER A 135 4.05 -13.57 4.03
CA SER A 135 4.81 -14.22 2.96
C SER A 135 6.16 -14.79 3.43
N ILE A 136 7.01 -13.99 4.05
CA ILE A 136 8.33 -14.41 4.57
C ILE A 136 8.32 -14.37 6.10
N LEU A 137 7.85 -13.25 6.65
CA LEU A 137 7.66 -13.01 8.07
C LEU A 137 6.22 -12.60 8.32
N ASN A 138 5.76 -12.69 9.56
CA ASN A 138 4.51 -12.08 9.99
C ASN A 138 4.75 -11.17 11.20
N LEU A 139 5.29 -9.99 10.95
CA LEU A 139 5.56 -9.00 11.99
C LEU A 139 4.29 -8.34 12.53
N LEU A 140 3.22 -8.30 11.73
CA LEU A 140 1.95 -7.69 12.12
C LEU A 140 1.23 -8.49 13.21
N GLN A 141 1.51 -9.79 13.30
CA GLN A 141 0.88 -10.72 14.25
C GLN A 141 1.92 -11.47 15.10
N GLU A 142 3.13 -10.93 15.25
CA GLU A 142 4.15 -11.50 16.15
C GLU A 142 3.66 -11.41 17.60
N PRO A 143 3.41 -12.55 18.27
CA PRO A 143 2.74 -12.58 19.57
C PRO A 143 3.58 -11.97 20.71
N ARG A 144 4.90 -11.86 20.50
CA ARG A 144 5.81 -11.23 21.50
C ARG A 144 5.79 -9.70 21.43
N PHE A 145 5.22 -9.12 20.37
CA PHE A 145 5.06 -7.67 20.31
C PHE A 145 3.85 -7.23 21.15
N ASN A 146 3.92 -6.01 21.62
CA ASN A 146 2.87 -5.40 22.45
C ASN A 146 1.66 -4.90 21.65
N HIS A 147 1.62 -5.14 20.35
CA HIS A 147 0.50 -4.84 19.47
C HIS A 147 0.50 -5.79 18.27
N GLN A 148 -0.68 -6.24 17.87
CA GLN A 148 -0.92 -6.99 16.65
C GLN A 148 -2.01 -6.29 15.83
N ALA A 149 -1.88 -6.33 14.51
CA ALA A 149 -2.89 -5.83 13.59
C ALA A 149 -3.66 -6.99 12.95
N GLU A 150 -4.97 -6.81 12.75
CA GLU A 150 -5.74 -7.73 11.92
C GLU A 150 -5.26 -7.65 10.46
N ILE A 151 -5.17 -8.79 9.78
CA ILE A 151 -4.77 -8.84 8.36
C ILE A 151 -5.95 -9.33 7.53
N THR A 152 -6.22 -8.60 6.45
CA THR A 152 -7.08 -9.04 5.35
C THR A 152 -6.31 -8.97 4.05
N GLU A 153 -6.15 -10.09 3.36
CA GLU A 153 -5.38 -10.18 2.12
C GLU A 153 -6.25 -10.43 0.89
N GLY A 154 -5.72 -10.10 -0.30
CA GLY A 154 -6.33 -10.45 -1.57
C GLY A 154 -7.41 -9.48 -2.07
N VAL A 155 -7.60 -8.35 -1.43
CA VAL A 155 -8.58 -7.34 -1.87
C VAL A 155 -8.09 -6.68 -3.16
N LEU A 156 -8.82 -6.88 -4.26
CA LEU A 156 -8.42 -6.49 -5.61
C LEU A 156 -7.02 -7.01 -6.00
N ARG A 157 -6.74 -8.27 -5.62
CA ARG A 157 -5.44 -8.93 -5.83
C ARG A 157 -4.95 -8.85 -7.27
N GLU A 158 -5.82 -9.16 -8.22
CA GLU A 158 -5.45 -9.25 -9.63
C GLU A 158 -4.97 -7.91 -10.20
N PRO A 159 -5.68 -6.77 -10.08
CA PRO A 159 -5.16 -5.48 -10.53
C PRO A 159 -3.89 -5.03 -9.80
N CYS A 160 -3.74 -5.33 -8.51
CA CYS A 160 -2.52 -5.00 -7.76
C CYS A 160 -1.31 -5.81 -8.26
N SER A 161 -1.45 -7.13 -8.41
CA SER A 161 -0.39 -8.02 -8.93
C SER A 161 0.00 -7.69 -10.35
N ARG A 162 -0.97 -7.42 -11.23
CA ARG A 162 -0.74 -7.08 -12.62
C ARG A 162 0.11 -5.81 -12.76
N MET A 163 -0.23 -4.76 -12.01
CA MET A 163 0.51 -3.49 -12.04
C MET A 163 1.99 -3.69 -11.68
N MET A 164 2.28 -4.52 -10.68
CA MET A 164 3.65 -4.88 -10.30
C MET A 164 4.36 -5.68 -11.39
N SER A 165 3.69 -6.69 -11.96
CA SER A 165 4.25 -7.55 -13.00
C SER A 165 4.60 -6.79 -14.27
N GLU A 166 3.72 -5.89 -14.71
CA GLU A 166 3.92 -5.03 -15.89
C GLU A 166 5.09 -4.06 -15.69
N PHE A 167 5.19 -3.45 -14.51
CA PHE A 167 6.30 -2.55 -14.16
C PHE A 167 7.64 -3.25 -14.24
N PHE A 168 7.80 -4.41 -13.59
CA PHE A 168 9.07 -5.15 -13.63
C PHE A 168 9.37 -5.77 -15.01
N ALA A 169 8.36 -6.15 -15.77
CA ALA A 169 8.54 -6.57 -17.16
C ALA A 169 9.09 -5.43 -18.03
N GLY A 170 8.60 -4.20 -17.84
CA GLY A 170 9.12 -3.00 -18.48
C GLY A 170 10.60 -2.75 -18.17
N ILE A 171 10.98 -2.84 -16.90
CA ILE A 171 12.38 -2.67 -16.46
C ILE A 171 13.29 -3.74 -17.11
N ARG A 172 12.85 -5.01 -17.16
CA ARG A 172 13.64 -6.08 -17.79
C ARG A 172 13.84 -5.84 -19.29
N ARG A 173 12.81 -5.40 -20.00
CA ARG A 173 12.92 -5.04 -21.44
C ARG A 173 13.93 -3.93 -21.68
N ALA A 174 13.80 -2.81 -20.95
CA ALA A 174 14.71 -1.68 -21.09
C ALA A 174 16.17 -2.03 -20.76
N ARG A 175 16.42 -2.94 -19.82
CA ARG A 175 17.77 -3.43 -19.51
C ARG A 175 18.34 -4.32 -20.60
N LYS A 176 17.50 -5.14 -21.24
CA LYS A 176 17.92 -5.99 -22.36
C LYS A 176 18.32 -5.13 -23.56
N GLU A 177 17.49 -4.18 -23.95
CA GLU A 177 17.75 -3.24 -25.05
C GLU A 177 19.08 -2.48 -24.86
N LYS A 178 19.37 -2.02 -23.61
CA LYS A 178 20.63 -1.34 -23.29
C LYS A 178 21.88 -2.24 -23.33
N ARG A 179 21.71 -3.55 -23.29
CA ARG A 179 22.84 -4.50 -23.38
C ARG A 179 23.12 -4.95 -24.82
N GLU A 180 22.15 -4.77 -25.70
CA GLU A 180 22.20 -5.13 -27.10
C GLU A 180 22.58 -3.94 -28.00
N ALA A 181 22.60 -2.72 -27.45
CA ALA A 181 23.03 -1.47 -28.10
C ALA A 181 24.52 -1.15 -27.78
#